data_625671d3e26266c5c223e26732b07f23
#
_entry.id   625671d3e26266c5c223e26732b07f23
#
_cell.length_a   1.000
_cell.length_b   1.000
_cell.length_c   1.000
_cell.angle_alpha   90.00
_cell.angle_beta   90.00
_cell.angle_gamma   90.00
#
_symmetry.space_group_name_H-M   'P 1'
#
loop_
_entity.id
_entity.type
_entity.pdbx_description
1 polymer ?
#
loop_
_entity_poly.entity_id
_entity_poly.type
_entity_poly.pdbx_seq_one_letter_code
_entity_poly.pdbx_strand_id
1 'polypeptide(L)'
;MDHKMSRSPWVIHYDGSSCNGCDIEVLASLTPLFDAERFGVVNTGNPKHADIFLVTGSVNAQNLPVVRQIYNQMLEPKCVVACGICACSGGVFRDAYNVIGGVDRAIPVDVYAPGCAIRPETVIDAIVEACGILDQKEAVMRTGGDPLTVGGAATWDGGVELGEDGFVAPAEAGDAPAAGDAPAGTPAASAAARGAE
;
A
#
# COMPACT_ATOMS: atom_id res chain seq x y z
N MET A 1 2.72 23.43 -19.53
CA MET A 1 3.02 21.96 -19.51
C MET A 1 2.51 21.44 -18.20
N ASP A 2 1.40 20.70 -18.21
CA ASP A 2 0.90 20.05 -17.00
C ASP A 2 1.86 18.91 -16.64
N HIS A 3 2.67 19.13 -15.64
CA HIS A 3 3.53 18.11 -15.06
C HIS A 3 2.64 17.25 -14.16
N LYS A 4 2.28 16.06 -14.62
CA LYS A 4 1.53 15.08 -13.82
C LYS A 4 2.51 14.21 -13.04
N MET A 5 2.31 14.04 -11.76
CA MET A 5 3.14 13.19 -10.89
C MET A 5 3.08 11.73 -11.33
N SER A 6 1.95 11.29 -11.90
CA SER A 6 1.79 9.95 -12.46
C SER A 6 2.74 9.59 -13.61
N ARG A 7 3.43 10.55 -14.21
CA ARG A 7 4.38 10.29 -15.32
C ARG A 7 5.71 9.68 -14.87
N SER A 8 6.13 9.97 -13.65
CA SER A 8 7.36 9.44 -13.06
C SER A 8 7.19 9.34 -11.56
N PRO A 9 6.37 8.39 -11.07
CA PRO A 9 6.12 8.23 -9.65
C PRO A 9 7.38 7.73 -8.94
N TRP A 10 7.73 8.38 -7.85
CA TRP A 10 8.81 7.93 -6.98
C TRP A 10 8.24 7.01 -5.92
N VAL A 11 8.78 5.82 -5.85
CA VAL A 11 8.28 4.74 -5.01
C VAL A 11 9.25 4.48 -3.87
N ILE A 12 8.75 4.40 -2.64
CA ILE A 12 9.49 3.88 -1.49
C ILE A 12 8.91 2.55 -1.06
N HIS A 13 9.76 1.56 -0.85
CA HIS A 13 9.39 0.26 -0.35
C HIS A 13 9.84 0.09 1.11
N TYR A 14 8.96 -0.47 1.93
CA TYR A 14 9.23 -0.80 3.33
C TYR A 14 8.69 -2.18 3.68
N ASP A 15 9.56 -3.00 4.27
CA ASP A 15 9.18 -4.30 4.84
C ASP A 15 8.75 -4.14 6.31
N GLY A 16 7.49 -4.44 6.57
CA GLY A 16 6.87 -4.32 7.88
C GLY A 16 7.04 -5.52 8.81
N SER A 17 7.74 -6.55 8.48
CA SER A 17 7.95 -7.88 9.08
C SER A 17 7.34 -8.98 8.23
N SER A 18 7.92 -9.17 7.07
CA SER A 18 7.50 -10.19 6.11
C SER A 18 8.37 -11.45 6.19
N CYS A 19 7.93 -12.48 5.48
CA CYS A 19 8.78 -13.63 5.16
C CYS A 19 9.74 -13.35 4.00
N ASN A 20 9.85 -12.10 3.55
CA ASN A 20 10.59 -11.59 2.38
C ASN A 20 10.10 -12.11 1.02
N GLY A 21 9.04 -12.90 0.95
CA GLY A 21 8.49 -13.36 -0.33
C GLY A 21 7.99 -12.20 -1.19
N CYS A 22 7.16 -11.34 -0.62
CA CYS A 22 6.64 -10.16 -1.32
C CYS A 22 7.73 -9.13 -1.63
N ASP A 23 8.75 -9.00 -0.78
CA ASP A 23 9.87 -8.07 -0.98
C ASP A 23 10.69 -8.45 -2.21
N ILE A 24 10.99 -9.74 -2.35
CA ILE A 24 11.69 -10.27 -3.51
C ILE A 24 10.88 -9.99 -4.78
N GLU A 25 9.57 -10.16 -4.76
CA GLU A 25 8.70 -9.91 -5.91
C GLU A 25 8.57 -8.41 -6.23
N VAL A 26 8.53 -7.54 -5.22
CA VAL A 26 8.58 -6.09 -5.42
C VAL A 26 9.90 -5.68 -6.05
N LEU A 27 11.04 -6.20 -5.56
CA LEU A 27 12.33 -5.94 -6.17
C LEU A 27 12.43 -6.54 -7.58
N ALA A 28 11.86 -7.73 -7.80
CA ALA A 28 11.81 -8.35 -9.12
C ALA A 28 11.04 -7.49 -10.13
N SER A 29 9.98 -6.78 -9.72
CA SER A 29 9.22 -5.88 -10.59
C SER A 29 10.07 -4.73 -11.16
N LEU A 30 11.13 -4.32 -10.44
CA LEU A 30 12.08 -3.29 -10.86
C LEU A 30 13.22 -3.84 -11.74
N THR A 31 13.32 -5.18 -11.89
CA THR A 31 14.34 -5.78 -12.73
C THR A 31 14.00 -5.67 -14.22
N PRO A 32 14.99 -5.80 -15.12
CA PRO A 32 14.77 -5.71 -16.57
C PRO A 32 13.75 -6.72 -17.14
N LEU A 33 13.47 -7.80 -16.42
CA LEU A 33 12.49 -8.82 -16.85
C LEU A 33 11.05 -8.27 -16.84
N PHE A 34 10.69 -7.51 -15.79
CA PHE A 34 9.37 -6.92 -15.61
C PHE A 34 9.34 -5.43 -15.95
N ASP A 35 10.47 -4.75 -15.76
CA ASP A 35 10.76 -3.39 -16.22
C ASP A 35 9.71 -2.36 -15.79
N ALA A 36 9.42 -2.27 -14.47
CA ALA A 36 8.53 -1.24 -13.94
C ALA A 36 9.04 0.19 -14.24
N GLU A 37 10.35 0.38 -14.43
CA GLU A 37 10.96 1.66 -14.79
C GLU A 37 10.43 2.17 -16.15
N ARG A 38 9.99 1.30 -17.03
CA ARG A 38 9.35 1.65 -18.30
C ARG A 38 8.07 2.49 -18.11
N PHE A 39 7.40 2.33 -16.99
CA PHE A 39 6.23 3.12 -16.59
C PHE A 39 6.61 4.42 -15.88
N GLY A 40 7.90 4.76 -15.80
CA GLY A 40 8.42 5.94 -15.15
C GLY A 40 8.67 5.77 -13.65
N VAL A 41 8.53 4.57 -13.13
CA VAL A 41 8.72 4.26 -11.70
C VAL A 41 10.19 4.45 -11.31
N VAL A 42 10.44 5.23 -10.26
CA VAL A 42 11.77 5.45 -9.71
C VAL A 42 11.78 4.98 -8.25
N ASN A 43 12.63 4.01 -7.93
CA ASN A 43 12.79 3.57 -6.55
C ASN A 43 13.67 4.56 -5.77
N THR A 44 13.22 4.99 -4.60
CA THR A 44 13.95 5.92 -3.73
C THR A 44 13.96 5.42 -2.29
N GLY A 45 15.04 5.70 -1.57
CA GLY A 45 15.13 5.46 -0.14
C GLY A 45 14.74 6.67 0.73
N ASN A 46 14.33 7.80 0.11
CA ASN A 46 14.00 9.02 0.83
C ASN A 46 12.49 9.27 0.85
N PRO A 47 11.81 9.19 2.02
CA PRO A 47 10.37 9.40 2.12
C PRO A 47 9.90 10.77 1.60
N LYS A 48 10.73 11.80 1.72
CA LYS A 48 10.37 13.16 1.28
C LYS A 48 10.27 13.32 -0.24
N HIS A 49 10.84 12.38 -0.99
CA HIS A 49 10.78 12.36 -2.45
C HIS A 49 9.80 11.33 -2.99
N ALA A 50 9.25 10.49 -2.10
CA ALA A 50 8.36 9.41 -2.52
C ALA A 50 6.91 9.89 -2.66
N ASP A 51 6.28 9.47 -3.74
CA ASP A 51 4.87 9.71 -4.05
C ASP A 51 4.02 8.49 -3.69
N ILE A 52 4.59 7.29 -3.85
CA ILE A 52 3.93 6.01 -3.58
C ILE A 52 4.69 5.25 -2.49
N PHE A 53 3.97 4.79 -1.48
CA PHE A 53 4.49 3.98 -0.39
C PHE A 53 4.05 2.53 -0.56
N LEU A 54 4.97 1.65 -0.95
CA LEU A 54 4.73 0.20 -1.02
C LEU A 54 5.08 -0.42 0.34
N VAL A 55 4.12 -1.02 1.00
CA VAL A 55 4.31 -1.70 2.27
C VAL A 55 4.08 -3.19 2.09
N THR A 56 5.09 -3.99 2.44
CA THR A 56 5.01 -5.45 2.49
C THR A 56 5.02 -5.93 3.95
N GLY A 57 4.56 -7.15 4.18
CA GLY A 57 4.52 -7.74 5.51
C GLY A 57 3.42 -7.20 6.41
N SER A 58 3.29 -7.77 7.58
CA SER A 58 2.31 -7.37 8.59
C SER A 58 2.86 -6.27 9.50
N VAL A 59 1.98 -5.41 10.00
CA VAL A 59 2.37 -4.41 10.99
C VAL A 59 2.35 -5.02 12.39
N ASN A 60 3.43 -4.86 13.12
CA ASN A 60 3.55 -5.25 14.52
C ASN A 60 3.77 -4.02 15.41
N ALA A 61 3.68 -4.20 16.74
CA ALA A 61 3.84 -3.11 17.70
C ALA A 61 5.20 -2.39 17.60
N GLN A 62 6.25 -3.10 17.18
CA GLN A 62 7.60 -2.56 17.04
C GLN A 62 7.75 -1.67 15.80
N ASN A 63 7.15 -2.06 14.67
CA ASN A 63 7.31 -1.32 13.41
C ASN A 63 6.19 -0.30 13.17
N LEU A 64 5.08 -0.35 13.91
CA LEU A 64 3.99 0.62 13.81
C LEU A 64 4.48 2.09 13.87
N PRO A 65 5.31 2.51 14.84
CA PRO A 65 5.80 3.89 14.88
C PRO A 65 6.68 4.23 13.68
N VAL A 66 7.43 3.26 13.15
CA VAL A 66 8.29 3.46 11.97
C VAL A 66 7.44 3.67 10.71
N VAL A 67 6.43 2.83 10.48
CA VAL A 67 5.50 2.96 9.35
C VAL A 67 4.81 4.34 9.37
N ARG A 68 4.30 4.74 10.55
CA ARG A 68 3.69 6.06 10.73
C ARG A 68 4.68 7.21 10.51
N GLN A 69 5.92 7.05 10.96
CA GLN A 69 6.94 8.06 10.77
C GLN A 69 7.29 8.24 9.29
N ILE A 70 7.45 7.14 8.53
CA ILE A 70 7.70 7.20 7.09
C ILE A 70 6.53 7.89 6.39
N TYR A 71 5.29 7.46 6.67
CA TYR A 71 4.08 8.06 6.10
C TYR A 71 3.98 9.57 6.37
N ASN A 72 4.27 10.01 7.60
CA ASN A 72 4.23 11.42 7.98
C ASN A 72 5.34 12.26 7.35
N GLN A 73 6.45 11.64 6.95
CA GLN A 73 7.55 12.31 6.25
C GLN A 73 7.30 12.49 4.75
N MET A 74 6.40 11.70 4.17
CA MET A 74 6.00 11.85 2.77
C MET A 74 5.15 13.10 2.59
N LEU A 75 5.40 13.80 1.49
CA LEU A 75 4.62 14.99 1.11
C LEU A 75 3.31 14.58 0.44
N GLU A 76 2.30 15.44 0.57
CA GLU A 76 1.07 15.30 -0.22
C GLU A 76 1.25 15.86 -1.65
N PRO A 77 0.62 15.28 -2.67
CA PRO A 77 -0.24 14.09 -2.63
C PRO A 77 0.58 12.80 -2.56
N LYS A 78 0.16 11.86 -1.75
CA LYS A 78 0.79 10.54 -1.59
C LYS A 78 -0.23 9.42 -1.72
N CYS A 79 0.24 8.22 -2.08
CA CYS A 79 -0.58 7.03 -2.19
C CYS A 79 0.08 5.86 -1.46
N VAL A 80 -0.70 5.07 -0.74
CA VAL A 80 -0.23 3.89 -0.01
C VAL A 80 -0.76 2.63 -0.65
N VAL A 81 0.14 1.69 -0.92
CA VAL A 81 -0.17 0.38 -1.50
C VAL A 81 0.21 -0.72 -0.52
N ALA A 82 -0.75 -1.51 -0.09
CA ALA A 82 -0.53 -2.69 0.75
C ALA A 82 -0.23 -3.90 -0.15
N CYS A 83 1.03 -4.35 -0.16
CA CYS A 83 1.51 -5.43 -1.03
C CYS A 83 1.55 -6.77 -0.30
N GLY A 84 0.76 -7.74 -0.78
CA GLY A 84 0.66 -9.07 -0.24
C GLY A 84 -0.37 -9.22 0.88
N ILE A 85 -0.81 -10.44 1.13
CA ILE A 85 -1.90 -10.72 2.08
C ILE A 85 -1.55 -10.32 3.53
N CYS A 86 -0.26 -10.37 3.90
CA CYS A 86 0.18 -9.94 5.23
C CYS A 86 -0.01 -8.44 5.43
N ALA A 87 0.31 -7.62 4.41
CA ALA A 87 0.07 -6.18 4.45
C ALA A 87 -1.43 -5.84 4.37
N CYS A 88 -2.20 -6.59 3.58
CA CYS A 88 -3.63 -6.34 3.40
C CYS A 88 -4.46 -6.62 4.66
N SER A 89 -4.15 -7.70 5.38
CA SER A 89 -5.01 -8.18 6.49
C SER A 89 -4.27 -8.84 7.66
N GLY A 90 -2.93 -8.84 7.65
CA GLY A 90 -2.12 -9.63 8.58
C GLY A 90 -1.89 -11.08 8.14
N GLY A 91 -2.66 -11.58 7.16
CA GLY A 91 -2.52 -12.93 6.60
C GLY A 91 -2.60 -14.03 7.65
N VAL A 92 -1.70 -15.01 7.54
CA VAL A 92 -1.58 -16.13 8.49
C VAL A 92 -1.18 -15.68 9.90
N PHE A 93 -0.52 -14.53 10.01
CA PHE A 93 -0.01 -14.00 11.28
C PHE A 93 -0.99 -13.06 11.99
N ARG A 94 -2.19 -12.88 11.46
CA ARG A 94 -3.18 -11.92 11.96
C ARG A 94 -3.45 -12.05 13.46
N ASP A 95 -3.53 -13.28 13.95
CA ASP A 95 -3.88 -13.57 15.35
C ASP A 95 -2.63 -13.74 16.25
N ALA A 96 -1.45 -13.42 15.75
CA ALA A 96 -0.22 -13.46 16.56
C ALA A 96 -0.20 -12.29 17.54
N TYR A 97 0.25 -12.56 18.77
CA TYR A 97 0.15 -11.62 19.91
C TYR A 97 0.75 -10.23 19.69
N ASN A 98 1.71 -10.09 18.79
CA ASN A 98 2.40 -8.81 18.53
C ASN A 98 2.01 -8.20 17.16
N VAL A 99 1.15 -8.86 16.39
CA VAL A 99 0.70 -8.39 15.08
C VAL A 99 -0.60 -7.61 15.23
N ILE A 100 -0.59 -6.40 14.69
CA ILE A 100 -1.75 -5.50 14.74
C ILE A 100 -2.80 -5.88 13.69
N GLY A 101 -2.36 -6.51 12.61
CA GLY A 101 -3.17 -6.88 11.46
C GLY A 101 -2.62 -6.26 10.17
N GLY A 102 -3.51 -5.74 9.32
CA GLY A 102 -3.13 -5.09 8.08
C GLY A 102 -2.51 -3.70 8.27
N VAL A 103 -1.96 -3.16 7.19
CA VAL A 103 -1.37 -1.81 7.16
C VAL A 103 -2.43 -0.73 7.38
N ASP A 104 -3.68 -1.00 7.00
CA ASP A 104 -4.85 -0.14 7.19
C ASP A 104 -5.12 0.22 8.66
N ARG A 105 -4.67 -0.60 9.60
CA ARG A 105 -4.73 -0.28 11.02
C ARG A 105 -3.65 0.70 11.49
N ALA A 106 -2.62 0.90 10.69
CA ALA A 106 -1.50 1.79 11.02
C ALA A 106 -1.61 3.14 10.31
N ILE A 107 -1.91 3.11 9.02
CA ILE A 107 -1.99 4.27 8.12
C ILE A 107 -3.10 4.04 7.08
N PRO A 108 -3.65 5.11 6.47
CA PRO A 108 -4.63 4.95 5.40
C PRO A 108 -4.01 4.25 4.19
N VAL A 109 -4.72 3.27 3.63
CA VAL A 109 -4.31 2.49 2.46
C VAL A 109 -5.22 2.81 1.30
N ASP A 110 -4.63 3.16 0.15
CA ASP A 110 -5.36 3.53 -1.05
C ASP A 110 -5.58 2.33 -1.98
N VAL A 111 -4.58 1.45 -2.08
CA VAL A 111 -4.62 0.29 -2.99
C VAL A 111 -4.22 -0.98 -2.25
N TYR A 112 -4.98 -2.06 -2.46
CA TYR A 112 -4.68 -3.38 -1.92
C TYR A 112 -4.27 -4.32 -3.06
N ALA A 113 -3.09 -4.91 -2.94
CA ALA A 113 -2.54 -5.85 -3.89
C ALA A 113 -2.31 -7.22 -3.20
N PRO A 114 -3.35 -8.07 -3.14
CA PRO A 114 -3.28 -9.34 -2.41
C PRO A 114 -2.44 -10.38 -3.16
N GLY A 115 -1.82 -11.27 -2.40
CA GLY A 115 -1.03 -12.39 -2.91
C GLY A 115 -0.13 -12.96 -1.80
N CYS A 116 0.23 -14.23 -1.90
CA CYS A 116 1.19 -14.85 -0.99
C CYS A 116 2.09 -15.85 -1.77
N ALA A 117 3.23 -15.39 -2.27
CA ALA A 117 3.65 -13.99 -2.43
C ALA A 117 2.87 -13.27 -3.55
N ILE A 118 2.89 -11.95 -3.53
CA ILE A 118 2.36 -11.13 -4.63
C ILE A 118 3.22 -11.34 -5.88
N ARG A 119 2.63 -11.30 -7.06
CA ARG A 119 3.38 -11.39 -8.32
C ARG A 119 3.88 -10.02 -8.77
N PRO A 120 5.04 -9.93 -9.46
CA PRO A 120 5.56 -8.66 -9.97
C PRO A 120 4.58 -7.91 -10.86
N GLU A 121 3.82 -8.64 -11.69
CA GLU A 121 2.80 -8.04 -12.55
C GLU A 121 1.69 -7.36 -11.72
N THR A 122 1.27 -7.99 -10.62
CA THR A 122 0.27 -7.40 -9.71
C THR A 122 0.82 -6.17 -8.98
N VAL A 123 2.13 -6.16 -8.67
CA VAL A 123 2.78 -4.96 -8.10
C VAL A 123 2.74 -3.81 -9.11
N ILE A 124 3.06 -4.09 -10.38
CA ILE A 124 3.02 -3.07 -11.44
C ILE A 124 1.59 -2.55 -11.64
N ASP A 125 0.60 -3.44 -11.70
CA ASP A 125 -0.80 -3.05 -11.83
C ASP A 125 -1.25 -2.16 -10.67
N ALA A 126 -0.85 -2.50 -9.43
CA ALA A 126 -1.15 -1.69 -8.25
C ALA A 126 -0.46 -0.31 -8.28
N ILE A 127 0.76 -0.22 -8.80
CA ILE A 127 1.44 1.07 -9.00
C ILE A 127 0.70 1.91 -10.04
N VAL A 128 0.27 1.31 -11.15
CA VAL A 128 -0.51 2.01 -12.18
C VAL A 128 -1.83 2.53 -11.63
N GLU A 129 -2.53 1.75 -10.81
CA GLU A 129 -3.74 2.17 -10.11
C GLU A 129 -3.45 3.32 -9.15
N ALA A 130 -2.37 3.22 -8.35
CA ALA A 130 -1.92 4.28 -7.45
C ALA A 130 -1.60 5.59 -8.20
N CYS A 131 -1.01 5.53 -9.39
CA CYS A 131 -0.80 6.70 -10.25
C CYS A 131 -2.12 7.39 -10.63
N GLY A 132 -3.17 6.62 -10.90
CA GLY A 132 -4.50 7.17 -11.17
C GLY A 132 -5.09 7.90 -9.96
N ILE A 133 -4.89 7.36 -8.75
CA ILE A 133 -5.30 7.99 -7.49
C ILE A 133 -4.49 9.26 -7.22
N LEU A 134 -3.17 9.23 -7.47
CA LEU A 134 -2.32 10.42 -7.33
C LEU A 134 -2.78 11.57 -8.25
N ASP A 135 -3.13 11.28 -9.49
CA ASP A 135 -3.67 12.29 -10.42
C ASP A 135 -4.98 12.91 -9.89
N GLN A 136 -5.84 12.10 -9.27
CA GLN A 136 -7.08 12.59 -8.65
C GLN A 136 -6.78 13.46 -7.42
N LYS A 137 -5.90 13.01 -6.53
CA LYS A 137 -5.47 13.78 -5.34
C LYS A 137 -4.82 15.11 -5.74
N GLU A 138 -3.97 15.09 -6.78
CA GLU A 138 -3.34 16.31 -7.30
C GLU A 138 -4.40 17.28 -7.88
N ALA A 139 -5.39 16.78 -8.59
CA ALA A 139 -6.49 17.60 -9.12
C ALA A 139 -7.30 18.26 -7.99
N VAL A 140 -7.58 17.52 -6.92
CA VAL A 140 -8.28 18.05 -5.73
C VAL A 140 -7.44 19.13 -5.05
N MET A 141 -6.13 18.93 -4.87
CA MET A 141 -5.23 19.93 -4.29
C MET A 141 -5.18 21.22 -5.12
N ARG A 142 -5.16 21.12 -6.46
CA ARG A 142 -5.18 22.28 -7.36
C ARG A 142 -6.46 23.11 -7.23
N THR A 143 -7.57 22.48 -6.85
CA THR A 143 -8.86 23.15 -6.58
C THR A 143 -8.98 23.66 -5.15
N GLY A 144 -7.95 23.48 -4.31
CA GLY A 144 -7.94 23.88 -2.90
C GLY A 144 -8.69 22.93 -1.97
N GLY A 145 -8.97 21.72 -2.43
CA GLY A 145 -9.56 20.64 -1.62
C GLY A 145 -8.50 19.85 -0.84
N ASP A 146 -8.97 19.01 0.08
CA ASP A 146 -8.12 18.13 0.87
C ASP A 146 -7.86 16.82 0.10
N PRO A 147 -6.60 16.45 -0.18
CA PRO A 147 -6.25 15.20 -0.87
C PRO A 147 -6.65 13.94 -0.09
N LEU A 148 -6.85 14.06 1.23
CA LEU A 148 -7.30 12.95 2.08
C LEU A 148 -8.77 12.55 1.82
N THR A 149 -9.52 13.34 1.07
CA THR A 149 -10.90 13.01 0.64
C THR A 149 -10.95 12.04 -0.54
N VAL A 150 -9.80 11.66 -1.10
CA VAL A 150 -9.69 10.75 -2.25
C VAL A 150 -8.95 9.48 -1.85
N GLY A 151 -9.38 8.35 -2.39
CA GLY A 151 -8.77 7.04 -2.12
C GLY A 151 -9.15 6.48 -0.75
N GLY A 152 -8.35 5.54 -0.27
CA GLY A 152 -8.58 4.85 1.00
C GLY A 152 -8.47 5.75 2.24
N ALA A 153 -7.78 6.89 2.11
CA ALA A 153 -7.66 7.86 3.19
C ALA A 153 -9.02 8.46 3.62
N ALA A 154 -9.97 8.55 2.69
CA ALA A 154 -11.31 9.08 2.96
C ALA A 154 -12.15 8.22 3.93
N THR A 155 -11.83 6.94 4.04
CA THR A 155 -12.57 5.97 4.87
C THR A 155 -11.78 5.50 6.10
N TRP A 156 -10.58 6.06 6.31
CA TRP A 156 -9.72 5.64 7.40
C TRP A 156 -10.17 6.22 8.75
N ASP A 157 -10.31 5.37 9.75
CA ASP A 157 -10.86 5.69 11.08
C ASP A 157 -9.82 6.11 12.14
N GLY A 158 -8.55 6.28 11.73
CA GLY A 158 -7.47 6.75 12.62
C GLY A 158 -6.54 5.65 13.14
N GLY A 159 -6.84 4.39 12.88
CA GLY A 159 -5.97 3.25 13.20
C GLY A 159 -5.84 2.95 14.71
N VAL A 160 -4.92 2.05 15.04
CA VAL A 160 -4.70 1.53 16.39
C VAL A 160 -3.62 2.34 17.11
N GLU A 161 -3.87 2.72 18.36
CA GLU A 161 -2.86 3.32 19.23
C GLU A 161 -2.23 2.25 20.13
N LEU A 162 -0.94 2.43 20.43
CA LEU A 162 -0.23 1.60 21.40
C LEU A 162 -0.55 2.09 22.82
N GLY A 163 -0.82 1.15 23.73
CA GLY A 163 -0.89 1.45 25.16
C GLY A 163 0.44 1.95 25.73
N GLU A 164 0.43 2.46 26.96
CA GLU A 164 1.65 2.93 27.66
C GLU A 164 2.70 1.82 27.85
N ASP A 165 2.27 0.56 27.84
CA ASP A 165 3.11 -0.64 27.90
C ASP A 165 3.72 -1.02 26.53
N GLY A 166 3.39 -0.29 25.46
CA GLY A 166 3.87 -0.55 24.09
C GLY A 166 3.17 -1.72 23.41
N PHE A 167 2.11 -2.26 23.98
CA PHE A 167 1.31 -3.31 23.38
C PHE A 167 -0.01 -2.74 22.85
N VAL A 168 -0.52 -3.40 21.82
CA VAL A 168 -1.89 -3.13 21.34
C VAL A 168 -2.85 -3.76 22.33
N ALA A 169 -3.80 -2.98 22.84
CA ALA A 169 -4.89 -3.54 23.59
C ALA A 169 -5.57 -4.63 22.74
N PRO A 170 -5.88 -5.82 23.32
CA PRO A 170 -6.58 -6.84 22.56
C PRO A 170 -7.87 -6.21 22.02
N ALA A 171 -8.02 -6.23 20.69
CA ALA A 171 -9.25 -5.76 20.06
C ALA A 171 -10.41 -6.52 20.73
N GLU A 172 -11.35 -5.79 21.30
CA GLU A 172 -12.57 -6.41 21.82
C GLU A 172 -13.14 -7.26 20.69
N ALA A 173 -13.52 -8.49 21.00
CA ALA A 173 -13.88 -9.53 20.03
C ALA A 173 -15.17 -9.21 19.23
N GLY A 174 -15.31 -7.99 18.74
CA GLY A 174 -16.42 -7.44 17.99
C GLY A 174 -16.04 -6.72 16.69
N ASP A 175 -14.79 -6.25 16.56
CA ASP A 175 -14.38 -5.34 15.48
C ASP A 175 -13.47 -5.96 14.38
N ALA A 176 -13.47 -7.29 14.26
CA ALA A 176 -12.89 -7.88 13.07
C ALA A 176 -13.92 -7.76 11.93
N PRO A 177 -13.70 -6.94 10.88
CA PRO A 177 -14.53 -7.05 9.69
C PRO A 177 -14.45 -8.51 9.24
N ALA A 178 -15.62 -9.14 9.10
CA ALA A 178 -15.69 -10.51 8.58
C ALA A 178 -14.90 -10.59 7.28
N ALA A 179 -14.16 -11.69 7.09
CA ALA A 179 -13.38 -11.95 5.87
C ALA A 179 -14.32 -12.08 4.64
N GLY A 180 -14.98 -11.00 4.27
CA GLY A 180 -15.99 -10.94 3.21
C GLY A 180 -16.32 -9.54 2.74
N ASP A 181 -15.97 -8.51 3.52
CA ASP A 181 -16.28 -7.12 3.20
C ASP A 181 -15.06 -6.32 2.68
N ALA A 182 -14.24 -6.96 1.87
CA ALA A 182 -13.42 -6.16 0.95
C ALA A 182 -14.40 -5.48 -0.02
N PRO A 183 -14.39 -4.14 -0.16
CA PRO A 183 -15.17 -3.48 -1.18
C PRO A 183 -14.81 -4.15 -2.51
N ALA A 184 -15.82 -4.56 -3.26
CA ALA A 184 -15.65 -5.16 -4.57
C ALA A 184 -14.97 -4.14 -5.48
N GLY A 185 -13.65 -4.09 -5.37
CA GLY A 185 -12.77 -3.33 -6.23
C GLY A 185 -12.84 -3.95 -7.61
N THR A 186 -13.14 -3.15 -8.55
CA THR A 186 -13.10 -3.22 -10.01
C THR A 186 -12.62 -4.57 -10.56
N PRO A 187 -13.39 -5.23 -11.43
CA PRO A 187 -13.01 -6.52 -12.00
C PRO A 187 -11.64 -6.39 -12.69
N ALA A 188 -10.72 -7.22 -12.28
CA ALA A 188 -9.47 -7.40 -13.00
C ALA A 188 -9.78 -7.51 -14.49
N ALA A 189 -9.24 -6.61 -15.27
CA ALA A 189 -9.33 -6.63 -16.72
C ALA A 189 -8.86 -8.00 -17.16
N SER A 190 -9.79 -8.80 -17.69
CA SER A 190 -9.56 -10.14 -18.17
C SER A 190 -8.39 -10.11 -19.17
N ALA A 191 -7.31 -10.78 -18.84
CA ALA A 191 -6.34 -11.22 -19.82
C ALA A 191 -7.02 -12.28 -20.70
N ALA A 192 -7.89 -11.82 -21.58
CA ALA A 192 -8.49 -12.64 -22.62
C ALA A 192 -7.65 -12.53 -23.89
N ALA A 193 -7.28 -13.71 -24.38
CA ALA A 193 -6.89 -14.01 -25.74
C ALA A 193 -5.48 -13.58 -26.21
N ARG A 194 -4.51 -14.44 -26.00
CA ARG A 194 -3.65 -14.79 -27.14
C ARG A 194 -3.90 -16.26 -27.47
N GLY A 195 -4.91 -16.45 -28.34
CA GLY A 195 -5.07 -17.67 -29.09
C GLY A 195 -4.06 -17.75 -30.20
N ALA A 196 -3.63 -18.95 -30.42
CA ALA A 196 -3.20 -19.66 -31.61
C ALA A 196 -3.07 -18.85 -32.92
N GLU A 197 -1.88 -18.76 -33.45
CA GLU A 197 -1.42 -19.35 -34.74
C GLU A 197 0.09 -19.32 -34.77
#